data_e0bdeda00c6b12be1a16fa1190fba091
#
_entry.id   e0bdeda00c6b12be1a16fa1190fba091
#
_cell.length_a   1.000
_cell.length_b   1.000
_cell.length_c   1.000
_cell.angle_alpha   90.00
_cell.angle_beta   90.00
_cell.angle_gamma   90.00
#
_symmetry.space_group_name_H-M   'P 1'
#
loop_
_entity.id
_entity.type
_entity.pdbx_description
1 polymer ?
#
loop_
_entity_poly.entity_id
_entity_poly.type
_entity_poly.pdbx_seq_one_letter_code
_entity_poly.pdbx_strand_id
1 'polypeptide(L)'
;MGKIAPKSTRSAAVSQGKILYCENDVNEMDEQSRVFEGAGYTVERVQGKPAAVEAFRNGTYDAAVLGHTLTKDERHHLAYMAKKSSEETQVLVLHASGKHPAVDFAIDSRKGAEEVLEVLNMLVQQKSLALAL
;
A
#
# COMPACT_ATOMS: atom_id res chain seq x y z
N MET A 1 -1.28 33.19 11.50
CA MET A 1 -0.69 32.80 12.02
C MET A 1 -0.59 31.49 12.28
N GLY A 2 -0.47 30.80 12.70
CA GLY A 2 -0.22 29.46 12.94
C GLY A 2 -1.15 28.50 12.29
N LYS A 3 -2.10 28.98 11.53
CA LYS A 3 -2.99 28.09 10.98
C LYS A 3 -2.40 27.19 10.00
N ILE A 4 -1.54 27.59 9.21
CA ILE A 4 -0.95 26.76 8.24
C ILE A 4 -0.03 25.76 8.87
N ALA A 5 0.73 26.23 9.82
CA ALA A 5 1.67 25.37 10.50
C ALA A 5 0.99 24.19 11.18
N PRO A 6 -0.13 24.38 11.88
CA PRO A 6 -0.76 23.26 12.53
C PRO A 6 -1.12 22.14 11.59
N LYS A 7 -1.60 22.50 10.41
CA LYS A 7 -1.98 21.49 9.46
C LYS A 7 -0.80 20.71 8.94
N SER A 8 0.26 21.41 8.56
CA SER A 8 1.45 20.73 8.09
C SER A 8 2.08 19.88 9.17
N THR A 9 2.15 20.43 10.36
CA THR A 9 2.74 19.71 11.47
C THR A 9 1.98 18.44 11.74
N ARG A 10 0.67 18.51 11.70
CA ARG A 10 -0.13 17.36 11.98
C ARG A 10 0.09 16.27 10.95
N SER A 11 0.14 16.64 9.68
CA SER A 11 0.38 15.65 8.64
C SER A 11 1.72 14.98 8.78
N ALA A 12 2.75 15.74 9.15
CA ALA A 12 4.07 15.18 9.31
C ALA A 12 4.15 14.30 10.54
N ALA A 13 3.44 14.67 11.59
CA ALA A 13 3.56 13.96 12.86
C ALA A 13 2.70 12.73 12.96
N VAL A 14 1.60 12.67 12.20
CA VAL A 14 0.63 11.61 12.38
C VAL A 14 0.43 10.86 11.08
N SER A 15 1.39 10.00 10.77
CA SER A 15 1.25 9.13 9.62
C SER A 15 0.52 7.86 10.03
N GLN A 16 -0.45 7.45 9.25
CA GLN A 16 -1.16 6.20 9.49
C GLN A 16 -0.26 5.00 9.20
N GLY A 17 0.78 5.20 8.41
CA GLY A 17 1.70 4.15 8.05
C GLY A 17 2.37 4.48 6.74
N LYS A 18 3.40 3.71 6.42
CA LYS A 18 4.13 3.87 5.17
C LYS A 18 3.78 2.73 4.24
N ILE A 19 3.29 3.07 3.06
CA ILE A 19 2.91 2.04 2.09
C ILE A 19 3.68 2.20 0.79
N LEU A 20 3.97 1.07 0.17
CA LEU A 20 4.48 1.03 -1.18
C LEU A 20 3.31 0.75 -2.10
N TYR A 21 3.09 1.58 -3.09
CA TYR A 21 1.99 1.38 -4.02
C TYR A 21 2.54 1.28 -5.43
N CYS A 22 2.23 0.18 -6.10
CA CYS A 22 2.77 -0.14 -7.42
C CYS A 22 1.65 -0.33 -8.44
N GLU A 23 1.78 0.33 -9.57
CA GLU A 23 0.90 0.15 -10.73
C GLU A 23 1.75 0.23 -11.99
N ASN A 24 1.22 -0.25 -13.10
CA ASN A 24 1.84 0.01 -14.40
C ASN A 24 1.34 1.32 -14.97
N ASP A 25 0.09 1.68 -14.71
CA ASP A 25 -0.54 2.89 -15.23
C ASP A 25 -0.32 4.04 -14.26
N VAL A 26 0.35 5.09 -14.74
CA VAL A 26 0.69 6.25 -13.91
C VAL A 26 -0.55 7.01 -13.48
N ASN A 27 -1.53 7.13 -14.34
CA ASN A 27 -2.75 7.88 -14.01
C ASN A 27 -3.52 7.19 -12.89
N GLU A 28 -3.63 5.88 -12.98
CA GLU A 28 -4.29 5.12 -11.93
C GLU A 28 -3.52 5.25 -10.62
N MET A 29 -2.21 5.18 -10.71
CA MET A 29 -1.36 5.30 -9.53
C MET A 29 -1.54 6.66 -8.86
N ASP A 30 -1.56 7.72 -9.66
CA ASP A 30 -1.70 9.06 -9.10
C ASP A 30 -3.05 9.26 -8.42
N GLU A 31 -4.12 8.80 -9.04
CA GLU A 31 -5.45 8.96 -8.47
C GLU A 31 -5.59 8.21 -7.15
N GLN A 32 -5.17 6.97 -7.14
CA GLN A 32 -5.32 6.15 -5.95
C GLN A 32 -4.40 6.63 -4.83
N SER A 33 -3.20 7.09 -5.19
CA SER A 33 -2.26 7.60 -4.20
C SER A 33 -2.83 8.81 -3.46
N ARG A 34 -3.56 9.67 -4.16
CA ARG A 34 -4.16 10.83 -3.51
C ARG A 34 -5.13 10.41 -2.43
N VAL A 35 -5.87 9.34 -2.67
CA VAL A 35 -6.81 8.84 -1.67
C VAL A 35 -6.06 8.35 -0.43
N PHE A 36 -5.00 7.59 -0.64
CA PHE A 36 -4.21 7.08 0.48
C PHE A 36 -3.54 8.21 1.25
N GLU A 37 -2.96 9.17 0.53
CA GLU A 37 -2.29 10.30 1.16
C GLU A 37 -3.28 11.17 1.91
N GLY A 38 -4.46 11.36 1.35
CA GLY A 38 -5.51 12.14 2.01
C GLY A 38 -5.96 11.51 3.31
N ALA A 39 -5.81 10.20 3.45
CA ALA A 39 -6.15 9.49 4.68
C ALA A 39 -5.00 9.44 5.68
N GLY A 40 -3.86 10.04 5.36
CA GLY A 40 -2.75 10.14 6.29
C GLY A 40 -1.61 9.17 6.06
N TYR A 41 -1.64 8.39 4.99
CA TYR A 41 -0.54 7.46 4.71
C TYR A 41 0.60 8.17 4.00
N THR A 42 1.81 7.68 4.28
CA THR A 42 2.98 8.07 3.49
C THR A 42 3.08 7.07 2.36
N VAL A 43 2.99 7.54 1.12
CA VAL A 43 2.91 6.66 -0.04
C VAL A 43 4.18 6.79 -0.87
N GLU A 44 4.85 5.67 -1.07
CA GLU A 44 5.94 5.62 -2.03
C GLU A 44 5.38 4.99 -3.31
N ARG A 45 5.29 5.78 -4.37
CA ARG A 45 4.74 5.35 -5.65
C ARG A 45 5.83 4.77 -6.51
N VAL A 46 5.62 3.58 -7.04
CA VAL A 46 6.57 2.97 -7.96
C VAL A 46 5.84 2.44 -9.17
N GLN A 47 6.37 2.70 -10.34
CA GLN A 47 5.77 2.27 -11.58
C GLN A 47 6.47 1.02 -12.07
N GLY A 48 5.72 -0.07 -12.16
CA GLY A 48 6.23 -1.30 -12.73
C GLY A 48 6.95 -2.19 -11.73
N LYS A 49 7.06 -3.46 -12.08
CA LYS A 49 7.64 -4.45 -11.19
C LYS A 49 9.10 -4.19 -10.84
N PRO A 50 9.98 -3.80 -11.79
CA PRO A 50 11.38 -3.59 -11.42
C PRO A 50 11.58 -2.53 -10.35
N ALA A 51 10.81 -1.44 -10.44
CA ALA A 51 10.91 -0.37 -9.46
C ALA A 51 10.44 -0.84 -8.09
N ALA A 52 9.39 -1.67 -8.07
CA ALA A 52 8.88 -2.20 -6.81
C ALA A 52 9.89 -3.16 -6.15
N VAL A 53 10.52 -4.01 -6.96
CA VAL A 53 11.53 -4.93 -6.42
C VAL A 53 12.67 -4.15 -5.79
N GLU A 54 13.11 -3.09 -6.46
CA GLU A 54 14.19 -2.27 -5.93
C GLU A 54 13.78 -1.59 -4.64
N ALA A 55 12.54 -1.11 -4.56
CA ALA A 55 12.04 -0.46 -3.35
C ALA A 55 12.02 -1.44 -2.17
N PHE A 56 11.61 -2.69 -2.41
CA PHE A 56 11.61 -3.68 -1.34
C PHE A 56 13.02 -3.98 -0.84
N ARG A 57 14.02 -3.86 -1.69
CA ARG A 57 15.39 -4.08 -1.27
C ARG A 57 15.91 -2.95 -0.39
N ASN A 58 15.41 -1.74 -0.62
CA ASN A 58 15.97 -0.55 0.02
C ASN A 58 15.17 -0.03 1.19
N GLY A 59 14.00 -0.59 1.47
CA GLY A 59 13.19 -0.09 2.57
C GLY A 59 12.17 -1.09 3.04
N THR A 60 11.50 -0.74 4.12
CA THR A 60 10.43 -1.55 4.68
C THR A 60 9.14 -0.73 4.70
N TYR A 61 8.02 -1.42 4.66
CA TYR A 61 6.71 -0.79 4.54
C TYR A 61 5.72 -1.51 5.45
N ASP A 62 4.74 -0.76 5.93
CA ASP A 62 3.65 -1.36 6.70
C ASP A 62 2.75 -2.17 5.79
N ALA A 63 2.58 -1.72 4.56
CA ALA A 63 1.78 -2.44 3.58
C ALA A 63 2.34 -2.23 2.18
N ALA A 64 2.14 -3.23 1.34
CA ALA A 64 2.42 -3.13 -0.08
C ALA A 64 1.09 -3.28 -0.82
N VAL A 65 0.73 -2.27 -1.59
CA VAL A 65 -0.51 -2.26 -2.35
C VAL A 65 -0.16 -2.51 -3.82
N LEU A 66 -0.65 -3.62 -4.35
CA LEU A 66 -0.33 -4.04 -5.71
C LEU A 66 -1.56 -3.83 -6.58
N GLY A 67 -1.45 -2.90 -7.52
CA GLY A 67 -2.58 -2.39 -8.24
C GLY A 67 -3.08 -3.28 -9.37
N HIS A 68 -4.26 -2.93 -9.87
CA HIS A 68 -4.92 -3.77 -10.85
C HIS A 68 -4.33 -3.63 -12.26
N THR A 69 -3.51 -2.61 -12.51
CA THR A 69 -2.88 -2.50 -13.83
C THR A 69 -1.63 -3.36 -13.95
N LEU A 70 -1.19 -3.97 -12.85
CA LEU A 70 -0.15 -4.99 -12.91
C LEU A 70 -0.75 -6.30 -13.43
N THR A 71 0.07 -7.10 -14.11
CA THR A 71 -0.41 -8.41 -14.53
C THR A 71 -0.51 -9.35 -13.32
N LYS A 72 -1.21 -10.45 -13.50
CA LYS A 72 -1.35 -11.45 -12.43
C LYS A 72 0.01 -11.95 -11.97
N ASP A 73 0.88 -12.26 -12.92
CA ASP A 73 2.21 -12.76 -12.58
C ASP A 73 3.03 -11.72 -11.83
N GLU A 74 2.91 -10.46 -12.24
CA GLU A 74 3.61 -9.39 -11.55
C GLU A 74 3.11 -9.25 -10.12
N ARG A 75 1.81 -9.29 -9.92
CA ARG A 75 1.25 -9.19 -8.58
C ARG A 75 1.71 -10.33 -7.69
N HIS A 76 1.71 -11.55 -8.22
CA HIS A 76 2.14 -12.70 -7.43
C HIS A 76 3.61 -12.61 -7.06
N HIS A 77 4.45 -12.23 -8.03
CA HIS A 77 5.89 -12.12 -7.75
C HIS A 77 6.15 -11.02 -6.74
N LEU A 78 5.49 -9.88 -6.88
CA LEU A 78 5.70 -8.77 -5.96
C LEU A 78 5.18 -9.10 -4.56
N ALA A 79 4.07 -9.83 -4.45
CA ALA A 79 3.59 -10.25 -3.15
C ALA A 79 4.63 -11.13 -2.45
N TYR A 80 5.21 -12.06 -3.20
CA TYR A 80 6.27 -12.90 -2.65
C TYR A 80 7.47 -12.07 -2.22
N MET A 81 7.89 -11.14 -3.07
CA MET A 81 9.05 -10.30 -2.75
C MET A 81 8.81 -9.41 -1.54
N ALA A 82 7.60 -8.91 -1.39
CA ALA A 82 7.26 -8.10 -0.23
C ALA A 82 7.42 -8.89 1.06
N LYS A 83 6.88 -10.10 1.07
CA LYS A 83 6.97 -10.95 2.26
C LYS A 83 8.40 -11.43 2.52
N LYS A 84 9.15 -11.66 1.46
CA LYS A 84 10.54 -12.07 1.61
C LYS A 84 11.38 -10.94 2.18
N SER A 85 11.04 -9.70 1.83
CA SER A 85 11.74 -8.54 2.35
C SER A 85 11.40 -8.32 3.83
N SER A 86 10.12 -8.48 4.20
CA SER A 86 9.69 -8.35 5.57
C SER A 86 8.37 -9.10 5.74
N GLU A 87 8.36 -10.11 6.60
CA GLU A 87 7.15 -10.88 6.83
C GLU A 87 6.03 -10.06 7.42
N GLU A 88 6.37 -8.95 8.04
CA GLU A 88 5.39 -8.10 8.68
C GLU A 88 4.67 -7.16 7.72
N THR A 89 5.19 -7.01 6.51
CA THR A 89 4.53 -6.17 5.52
C THR A 89 3.22 -6.82 5.09
N GLN A 90 2.13 -6.07 5.22
CA GLN A 90 0.83 -6.56 4.78
C GLN A 90 0.72 -6.38 3.27
N VAL A 91 0.20 -7.37 2.56
CA VAL A 91 0.10 -7.31 1.10
C VAL A 91 -1.36 -7.23 0.71
N LEU A 92 -1.74 -6.14 0.05
CA LEU A 92 -3.08 -5.91 -0.46
C LEU A 92 -3.03 -5.87 -1.98
N VAL A 93 -3.83 -6.72 -2.62
CA VAL A 93 -3.92 -6.78 -4.06
C VAL A 93 -5.25 -6.16 -4.50
N LEU A 94 -5.19 -5.24 -5.45
CA LEU A 94 -6.36 -4.49 -5.88
C LEU A 94 -7.14 -5.15 -7.02
N HIS A 95 -6.88 -6.41 -7.29
CA HIS A 95 -7.65 -7.16 -8.29
C HIS A 95 -7.85 -8.55 -7.75
N ALA A 96 -9.08 -8.86 -7.42
CA ALA A 96 -9.39 -10.14 -6.80
C ALA A 96 -9.47 -11.23 -7.85
N SER A 97 -8.45 -12.02 -7.96
CA SER A 97 -8.48 -13.17 -8.86
C SER A 97 -7.68 -14.29 -8.23
N GLY A 98 -8.34 -15.13 -7.49
CA GLY A 98 -7.71 -16.27 -6.87
C GLY A 98 -6.93 -15.87 -5.63
N LYS A 99 -6.36 -16.87 -5.00
CA LYS A 99 -5.60 -16.67 -3.76
C LYS A 99 -4.16 -17.01 -3.98
N HIS A 100 -3.31 -16.34 -3.24
CA HIS A 100 -1.90 -16.60 -3.24
C HIS A 100 -1.41 -16.51 -1.79
N PRO A 101 -0.55 -17.44 -1.35
CA PRO A 101 -0.12 -17.46 0.06
C PRO A 101 0.53 -16.18 0.54
N ALA A 102 1.17 -15.42 -0.36
CA ALA A 102 1.84 -14.18 0.03
C ALA A 102 0.92 -12.97 0.05
N VAL A 103 -0.36 -13.14 -0.30
CA VAL A 103 -1.32 -12.04 -0.33
C VAL A 103 -2.16 -12.09 0.92
N ASP A 104 -2.15 -11.01 1.70
CA ASP A 104 -2.94 -10.95 2.92
C ASP A 104 -4.40 -10.65 2.64
N PHE A 105 -4.66 -9.85 1.60
CA PHE A 105 -6.02 -9.54 1.23
C PHE A 105 -6.08 -9.15 -0.24
N ALA A 106 -7.16 -9.54 -0.91
CA ALA A 106 -7.40 -9.14 -2.29
C ALA A 106 -8.78 -8.51 -2.36
N ILE A 107 -8.87 -7.38 -3.07
CA ILE A 107 -10.13 -6.68 -3.20
C ILE A 107 -10.30 -6.21 -4.64
N ASP A 108 -11.53 -6.22 -5.11
CA ASP A 108 -11.85 -5.73 -6.44
C ASP A 108 -11.83 -4.20 -6.41
N SER A 109 -10.89 -3.59 -7.13
CA SER A 109 -10.75 -2.14 -7.12
C SER A 109 -11.97 -1.42 -7.68
N ARG A 110 -12.84 -2.14 -8.41
CA ARG A 110 -14.07 -1.53 -8.92
C ARG A 110 -15.06 -1.17 -7.81
N LYS A 111 -14.83 -1.69 -6.61
CA LYS A 111 -15.70 -1.35 -5.49
C LYS A 111 -15.48 0.06 -4.98
N GLY A 112 -14.42 0.72 -5.44
CA GLY A 112 -14.20 2.11 -5.11
C GLY A 112 -13.06 2.33 -4.15
N ALA A 113 -12.55 3.56 -4.17
CA ALA A 113 -11.38 3.90 -3.39
C ALA A 113 -11.64 3.83 -1.89
N GLU A 114 -12.85 4.16 -1.47
CA GLU A 114 -13.14 4.14 -0.04
C GLU A 114 -13.11 2.73 0.53
N GLU A 115 -13.58 1.76 -0.24
CA GLU A 115 -13.54 0.38 0.21
C GLU A 115 -12.11 -0.13 0.29
N VAL A 116 -11.29 0.24 -0.68
CA VAL A 116 -9.88 -0.12 -0.66
C VAL A 116 -9.20 0.46 0.57
N LEU A 117 -9.51 1.72 0.87
CA LEU A 117 -8.93 2.39 2.02
C LEU A 117 -9.35 1.73 3.33
N GLU A 118 -10.60 1.28 3.41
CA GLU A 118 -11.08 0.60 4.59
C GLU A 118 -10.31 -0.69 4.85
N VAL A 119 -10.08 -1.47 3.79
CA VAL A 119 -9.32 -2.70 3.92
C VAL A 119 -7.87 -2.40 4.31
N LEU A 120 -7.29 -1.38 3.70
CA LEU A 120 -5.91 -1.00 4.03
C LEU A 120 -5.79 -0.61 5.49
N ASN A 121 -6.73 0.19 5.98
CA ASN A 121 -6.73 0.58 7.40
C ASN A 121 -6.81 -0.65 8.31
N MET A 122 -7.66 -1.60 7.95
CA MET A 122 -7.80 -2.80 8.73
C MET A 122 -6.50 -3.59 8.80
N LEU A 123 -5.84 -3.75 7.67
CA LEU A 123 -4.60 -4.52 7.62
C LEU A 123 -3.48 -3.86 8.42
N VAL A 124 -3.36 -2.54 8.29
CA VAL A 124 -2.31 -1.82 9.00
C VAL A 124 -2.57 -1.84 10.50
N GLN A 125 -3.83 -1.72 10.91
CA GLN A 125 -4.16 -1.77 12.33
C GLN A 125 -3.95 -3.16 12.91
N GLN A 126 -4.26 -4.21 12.18
CA GLN A 126 -4.01 -5.56 12.65
C GLN A 126 -2.53 -5.79 12.90
N LYS A 127 -1.68 -5.27 12.01
CA LYS A 127 -0.26 -5.37 12.20
C LYS A 127 0.19 -4.67 13.47
N SER A 128 -0.34 -3.46 13.71
CA SER A 128 0.02 -2.70 14.91
C SER A 128 -0.40 -3.42 16.17
N LEU A 129 -1.59 -4.00 16.17
CA LEU A 129 -2.07 -4.72 17.34
C LEU A 129 -1.22 -5.96 17.60
N ALA A 130 -0.87 -6.68 16.56
CA ALA A 130 -0.04 -7.87 16.70
C ALA A 130 1.32 -7.52 17.29
N LEU A 131 1.90 -6.41 16.84
CA LEU A 131 3.20 -6.00 17.36
C LEU A 131 3.14 -5.50 18.80
N ALA A 132 1.98 -5.00 19.21
CA ALA A 132 1.82 -4.50 20.57
C ALA A 132 1.65 -5.63 21.59
N LEU A 133 1.23 -6.79 21.14
CA LEU A 133 1.03 -7.93 22.02
C LEU A 133 2.34 -8.65 22.30
#